data_7f6d16c01910c500473116b56b71c3e9
#
_entry.id   7f6d16c01910c500473116b56b71c3e9
#
_cell.length_a   1.000
_cell.length_b   1.000
_cell.length_c   1.000
_cell.angle_alpha   90.00
_cell.angle_beta   90.00
_cell.angle_gamma   90.00
#
_symmetry.space_group_name_H-M   'P 1'
#
loop_
_entity.id
_entity.type
_entity.pdbx_description
1 polymer ?
#
loop_
_entity_poly.entity_id
_entity_poly.type
_entity_poly.pdbx_seq_one_letter_code
_entity_poly.pdbx_strand_id
1 'polypeptide(L)'
;MPKHARCAVGFCDNDKRYPDLAFVRSHVENLVYHKWPTDPKLAEIWRKQVAKTRSDPFNPSPGASGTFVCSNHFPCGRRTPENPKTDFPSIFMTVSDYLQKKSPKKRKANKLQEAGSARSLFPSSKESKQDPEESDSDDEEMEADADYSVSVPMQFEQLTREMEVKVYTGLPSPKAFESLFDYLSPKARFMQYWRGGKQTRKESSQPPSPFELATGYLKGRPGPERKLRLEQEFLLTLMKLRLALLTFDLGFRFHVSASTVSSVFITWVKLMSKELSVLIVWPSRQQIKKTLPYCFKKLYPKVRCVIDCFECFTETPSGLDLAATLWSEYKHHYTFKVLVAITPNGAISYVSPCYGGRASDIFIVRNSGFLKMIEPYDEVMADRGFKIREDLMMHMATLCIPPSCASSMQMLPRDVRETSNIANVRIYVEQAIGRLKVFLILKNELPITLLPLADDIIRVCCALCNLLPPLCV
;
A
#
# COMPACT_ATOMS: atom_id res chain seq x y z
N MET A 1 -25.82 -28.28 7.17
CA MET A 1 -25.17 -26.96 7.10
C MET A 1 -26.14 -25.95 6.46
N PRO A 2 -26.25 -24.72 6.95
CA PRO A 2 -27.22 -23.77 6.41
C PRO A 2 -26.91 -23.46 4.94
N LYS A 3 -27.98 -23.37 4.12
CA LYS A 3 -27.88 -23.03 2.70
C LYS A 3 -27.36 -21.59 2.47
N HIS A 4 -27.47 -20.71 3.47
CA HIS A 4 -27.10 -19.31 3.44
C HIS A 4 -26.16 -19.01 4.60
N ALA A 5 -24.90 -18.67 4.29
CA ALA A 5 -23.92 -18.24 5.29
C ALA A 5 -23.09 -17.11 4.67
N ARG A 6 -23.21 -15.90 5.22
CA ARG A 6 -22.40 -14.73 4.88
C ARG A 6 -21.45 -14.42 6.04
N CYS A 7 -20.21 -14.03 5.74
CA CYS A 7 -19.26 -13.66 6.77
C CYS A 7 -19.68 -12.37 7.48
N ALA A 8 -19.63 -12.38 8.81
CA ALA A 8 -20.01 -11.23 9.64
C ALA A 8 -18.89 -10.20 9.82
N VAL A 9 -17.66 -10.53 9.45
CA VAL A 9 -16.53 -9.59 9.52
C VAL A 9 -16.73 -8.49 8.50
N GLY A 10 -16.61 -7.24 8.93
CA GLY A 10 -16.72 -6.09 8.05
C GLY A 10 -15.72 -6.19 6.88
N PHE A 11 -16.13 -5.70 5.71
CA PHE A 11 -15.37 -5.77 4.44
C PHE A 11 -15.12 -7.19 3.90
N CYS A 12 -15.58 -8.24 4.57
CA CYS A 12 -15.56 -9.59 4.07
C CYS A 12 -16.92 -9.94 3.47
N ASP A 13 -17.04 -9.88 2.11
CA ASP A 13 -18.28 -10.24 1.42
C ASP A 13 -18.38 -11.73 1.07
N ASN A 14 -17.53 -12.58 1.67
CA ASN A 14 -17.63 -14.01 1.43
C ASN A 14 -19.01 -14.51 1.83
N ASP A 15 -19.72 -15.05 0.85
CA ASP A 15 -21.07 -15.58 0.98
C ASP A 15 -21.14 -16.95 0.31
N LYS A 16 -21.63 -17.94 1.02
CA LYS A 16 -21.72 -19.33 0.54
C LYS A 16 -22.60 -19.47 -0.71
N ARG A 17 -23.52 -18.53 -0.94
CA ARG A 17 -24.36 -18.49 -2.15
C ARG A 17 -23.59 -18.19 -3.42
N TYR A 18 -22.41 -17.56 -3.30
CA TYR A 18 -21.59 -17.11 -4.41
C TYR A 18 -20.16 -17.61 -4.28
N PRO A 19 -19.92 -18.93 -4.37
CA PRO A 19 -18.59 -19.51 -4.15
C PRO A 19 -17.56 -19.00 -5.16
N ASP A 20 -17.98 -18.71 -6.40
CA ASP A 20 -17.10 -18.20 -7.46
C ASP A 20 -16.62 -16.76 -7.23
N LEU A 21 -17.26 -16.04 -6.31
CA LEU A 21 -16.89 -14.68 -5.91
C LEU A 21 -16.14 -14.65 -4.57
N ALA A 22 -15.98 -15.80 -3.93
CA ALA A 22 -15.34 -15.89 -2.64
C ALA A 22 -13.83 -15.63 -2.76
N PHE A 23 -13.33 -14.79 -1.87
CA PHE A 23 -11.90 -14.59 -1.69
C PHE A 23 -11.36 -15.60 -0.67
N VAL A 24 -10.31 -16.34 -1.03
CA VAL A 24 -9.65 -17.32 -0.16
C VAL A 24 -8.19 -16.91 -0.01
N ARG A 25 -7.74 -16.79 1.25
CA ARG A 25 -6.35 -16.44 1.57
C ARG A 25 -5.42 -17.62 1.40
N SER A 26 -4.15 -17.37 1.16
CA SER A 26 -3.11 -18.39 0.91
C SER A 26 -2.90 -19.39 2.05
N HIS A 27 -3.23 -19.01 3.30
CA HIS A 27 -3.14 -19.89 4.47
C HIS A 27 -4.40 -20.73 4.73
N VAL A 28 -5.41 -20.60 3.86
CA VAL A 28 -6.70 -21.29 3.97
C VAL A 28 -6.82 -22.31 2.84
N GLU A 29 -6.79 -23.59 3.17
CA GLU A 29 -6.95 -24.67 2.17
C GLU A 29 -8.39 -24.74 1.64
N ASN A 30 -9.36 -24.63 2.55
CA ASN A 30 -10.77 -24.70 2.22
C ASN A 30 -11.56 -23.60 2.95
N LEU A 31 -12.38 -22.84 2.20
CA LEU A 31 -13.20 -21.80 2.78
C LEU A 31 -14.40 -22.41 3.54
N VAL A 32 -14.36 -22.33 4.86
CA VAL A 32 -15.40 -22.80 5.77
C VAL A 32 -16.04 -21.62 6.48
N TYR A 33 -17.36 -21.70 6.72
CA TYR A 33 -18.12 -20.72 7.50
C TYR A 33 -18.42 -21.29 8.89
N HIS A 34 -17.76 -20.73 9.90
CA HIS A 34 -17.90 -21.12 11.29
C HIS A 34 -19.10 -20.41 11.92
N LYS A 35 -19.93 -21.16 12.63
CA LYS A 35 -21.08 -20.61 13.38
C LYS A 35 -20.61 -19.76 14.55
N TRP A 36 -21.45 -18.81 14.95
CA TRP A 36 -21.21 -17.99 16.12
C TRP A 36 -21.13 -18.87 17.38
N PRO A 37 -20.18 -18.62 18.29
CA PRO A 37 -19.98 -19.44 19.47
C PRO A 37 -21.21 -19.44 20.39
N THR A 38 -21.51 -20.60 21.00
CA THR A 38 -22.53 -20.75 22.03
C THR A 38 -22.02 -20.38 23.42
N ASP A 39 -20.70 -20.56 23.66
CA ASP A 39 -20.07 -20.10 24.90
C ASP A 39 -20.10 -18.57 25.00
N PRO A 40 -20.68 -17.99 26.07
CA PRO A 40 -20.81 -16.54 26.21
C PRO A 40 -19.48 -15.80 26.25
N LYS A 41 -18.45 -16.39 26.87
CA LYS A 41 -17.12 -15.75 26.96
C LYS A 41 -16.43 -15.71 25.60
N LEU A 42 -16.47 -16.78 24.84
CA LEU A 42 -15.91 -16.87 23.50
C LEU A 42 -16.71 -15.98 22.51
N ALA A 43 -18.05 -15.98 22.61
CA ALA A 43 -18.91 -15.12 21.82
C ALA A 43 -18.59 -13.63 22.03
N GLU A 44 -18.32 -13.22 23.27
CA GLU A 44 -17.93 -11.85 23.60
C GLU A 44 -16.55 -11.47 23.01
N ILE A 45 -15.58 -12.40 23.02
CA ILE A 45 -14.29 -12.19 22.36
C ILE A 45 -14.47 -11.99 20.85
N TRP A 46 -15.24 -12.89 20.20
CA TRP A 46 -15.53 -12.76 18.77
C TRP A 46 -16.27 -11.46 18.46
N ARG A 47 -17.27 -11.10 19.28
CA ARG A 47 -18.02 -9.85 19.14
C ARG A 47 -17.11 -8.65 19.15
N LYS A 48 -16.21 -8.55 20.15
CA LYS A 48 -15.23 -7.45 20.26
C LYS A 48 -14.31 -7.37 19.05
N GLN A 49 -13.90 -8.50 18.50
CA GLN A 49 -13.02 -8.52 17.33
C GLN A 49 -13.76 -8.12 16.04
N VAL A 50 -14.94 -8.71 15.79
CA VAL A 50 -15.73 -8.44 14.60
C VAL A 50 -16.28 -7.02 14.61
N ALA A 51 -16.73 -6.50 15.76
CA ALA A 51 -17.24 -5.14 15.89
C ALA A 51 -16.22 -4.07 15.49
N LYS A 52 -14.90 -4.34 15.68
CA LYS A 52 -13.83 -3.41 15.23
C LYS A 52 -13.80 -3.21 13.72
N THR A 53 -14.37 -4.13 12.95
CA THR A 53 -14.35 -4.10 11.48
C THR A 53 -15.64 -3.56 10.88
N ARG A 54 -16.64 -3.22 11.72
CA ARG A 54 -17.98 -2.80 11.30
C ARG A 54 -18.29 -1.37 11.71
N SER A 55 -19.10 -0.73 10.89
CA SER A 55 -19.60 0.63 11.16
C SER A 55 -20.97 0.63 11.87
N ASP A 56 -21.70 -0.48 11.76
CA ASP A 56 -23.01 -0.69 12.36
C ASP A 56 -22.88 -1.38 13.74
N PRO A 57 -23.82 -1.14 14.65
CA PRO A 57 -23.86 -1.86 15.92
C PRO A 57 -23.94 -3.37 15.69
N PHE A 58 -22.98 -4.11 16.23
CA PHE A 58 -22.89 -5.55 16.06
C PHE A 58 -22.92 -6.24 17.42
N ASN A 59 -24.07 -6.83 17.77
CA ASN A 59 -24.28 -7.46 19.05
C ASN A 59 -25.08 -8.78 18.94
N PRO A 60 -24.54 -9.81 18.28
CA PRO A 60 -25.18 -11.12 18.20
C PRO A 60 -25.19 -11.81 19.56
N SER A 61 -26.30 -12.45 19.91
CA SER A 61 -26.37 -13.30 21.10
C SER A 61 -25.48 -14.55 20.95
N PRO A 62 -24.99 -15.14 22.05
CA PRO A 62 -24.28 -16.41 22.00
C PRO A 62 -25.11 -17.47 21.26
N GLY A 63 -24.49 -18.18 20.32
CA GLY A 63 -25.14 -19.20 19.50
C GLY A 63 -26.05 -18.68 18.39
N ALA A 64 -25.99 -17.40 18.03
CA ALA A 64 -26.79 -16.79 16.96
C ALA A 64 -26.73 -17.62 15.67
N SER A 65 -27.87 -18.15 15.22
CA SER A 65 -27.96 -19.15 14.15
C SER A 65 -27.67 -18.57 12.75
N GLY A 66 -27.85 -17.25 12.58
CA GLY A 66 -27.63 -16.53 11.32
C GLY A 66 -26.28 -15.86 11.18
N THR A 67 -25.40 -15.94 12.18
CA THR A 67 -24.12 -15.23 12.21
C THR A 67 -22.96 -16.21 11.99
N PHE A 68 -22.13 -15.90 10.99
CA PHE A 68 -21.01 -16.75 10.59
C PHE A 68 -19.74 -15.94 10.39
N VAL A 69 -18.56 -16.57 10.63
CA VAL A 69 -17.25 -16.01 10.29
C VAL A 69 -16.52 -17.02 9.41
N CYS A 70 -16.00 -16.58 8.28
CA CYS A 70 -15.27 -17.47 7.37
C CYS A 70 -13.84 -17.75 7.85
N SER A 71 -13.27 -18.87 7.41
CA SER A 71 -11.94 -19.35 7.81
C SER A 71 -10.81 -18.38 7.50
N ASN A 72 -10.98 -17.43 6.57
CA ASN A 72 -9.98 -16.38 6.26
C ASN A 72 -9.56 -15.52 7.46
N HIS A 73 -10.37 -15.48 8.51
CA HIS A 73 -10.15 -14.61 9.68
C HIS A 73 -9.49 -15.33 10.85
N PHE A 74 -9.22 -16.61 10.71
CA PHE A 74 -8.53 -17.40 11.74
C PHE A 74 -7.05 -17.61 11.41
N PRO A 75 -6.15 -17.52 12.40
CA PRO A 75 -4.70 -17.62 12.17
C PRO A 75 -4.25 -18.91 11.49
N CYS A 76 -4.94 -20.02 11.81
CA CYS A 76 -4.64 -21.34 11.24
C CYS A 76 -5.53 -21.69 10.03
N GLY A 77 -6.23 -20.72 9.42
CA GLY A 77 -7.20 -20.98 8.35
C GLY A 77 -8.43 -21.81 8.78
N ARG A 78 -8.61 -22.07 10.07
CA ARG A 78 -9.72 -22.80 10.68
C ARG A 78 -9.86 -22.45 12.16
N ARG A 79 -11.00 -22.80 12.76
CA ARG A 79 -11.16 -22.76 14.21
C ARG A 79 -10.26 -23.77 14.90
N THR A 80 -9.78 -23.42 16.07
CA THR A 80 -8.95 -24.26 16.94
C THR A 80 -9.56 -24.33 18.34
N PRO A 81 -10.69 -25.05 18.54
CA PRO A 81 -11.37 -25.10 19.84
C PRO A 81 -10.49 -25.64 20.97
N GLU A 82 -9.49 -26.44 20.63
CA GLU A 82 -8.46 -26.97 21.54
C GLU A 82 -7.49 -25.89 22.06
N ASN A 83 -7.42 -24.73 21.38
CA ASN A 83 -6.54 -23.63 21.77
C ASN A 83 -7.32 -22.31 21.89
N PRO A 84 -7.80 -21.95 23.08
CA PRO A 84 -8.57 -20.71 23.28
C PRO A 84 -7.85 -19.42 22.88
N LYS A 85 -6.51 -19.44 22.81
CA LYS A 85 -5.71 -18.28 22.42
C LYS A 85 -5.74 -18.00 20.92
N THR A 86 -6.15 -18.96 20.10
CA THR A 86 -6.23 -18.83 18.63
C THR A 86 -7.64 -19.08 18.08
N ASP A 87 -8.61 -19.51 18.91
CA ASP A 87 -9.98 -19.79 18.49
C ASP A 87 -10.86 -18.53 18.36
N PHE A 88 -10.31 -17.47 17.83
CA PHE A 88 -11.07 -16.26 17.52
C PHE A 88 -10.58 -15.58 16.24
N PRO A 89 -11.47 -14.85 15.53
CA PRO A 89 -11.08 -14.13 14.32
C PRO A 89 -10.13 -12.98 14.67
N SER A 90 -8.90 -13.06 14.17
CA SER A 90 -7.84 -12.07 14.42
C SER A 90 -7.19 -11.55 13.15
N ILE A 91 -7.46 -12.17 11.99
CA ILE A 91 -6.96 -11.71 10.69
C ILE A 91 -8.05 -10.95 9.97
N PHE A 92 -7.81 -9.66 9.69
CA PHE A 92 -8.75 -8.79 9.00
C PHE A 92 -8.22 -8.39 7.63
N MET A 93 -9.10 -7.93 6.75
CA MET A 93 -8.74 -7.57 5.40
C MET A 93 -7.94 -6.26 5.37
N THR A 94 -6.86 -6.25 4.60
CA THR A 94 -6.15 -5.04 4.21
C THR A 94 -6.84 -4.38 3.01
N VAL A 95 -6.47 -3.14 2.69
CA VAL A 95 -6.96 -2.45 1.47
C VAL A 95 -6.57 -3.23 0.22
N SER A 96 -5.36 -3.79 0.19
CA SER A 96 -4.88 -4.63 -0.91
C SER A 96 -5.73 -5.89 -1.11
N ASP A 97 -6.06 -6.61 -0.02
CA ASP A 97 -6.94 -7.79 -0.06
C ASP A 97 -8.32 -7.44 -0.61
N TYR A 98 -8.88 -6.30 -0.20
CA TYR A 98 -10.19 -5.83 -0.64
C TYR A 98 -10.22 -5.55 -2.14
N LEU A 99 -9.17 -4.92 -2.66
CA LEU A 99 -9.07 -4.53 -4.07
C LEU A 99 -8.80 -5.72 -4.99
N GLN A 100 -7.99 -6.70 -4.56
CA GLN A 100 -7.79 -7.95 -5.30
C GLN A 100 -9.10 -8.72 -5.52
N LYS A 101 -10.03 -8.61 -4.57
CA LYS A 101 -11.35 -9.25 -4.62
C LYS A 101 -12.28 -8.67 -5.70
N LYS A 102 -12.16 -7.38 -6.00
CA LYS A 102 -13.10 -6.64 -6.89
C LYS A 102 -12.65 -6.50 -8.34
N SER A 103 -11.74 -7.34 -8.87
CA SER A 103 -11.50 -7.37 -10.31
C SER A 103 -12.79 -7.87 -11.02
N PRO A 104 -13.45 -7.04 -11.85
CA PRO A 104 -14.77 -7.39 -12.37
C PRO A 104 -14.66 -8.50 -13.41
N LYS A 105 -15.25 -9.66 -13.15
CA LYS A 105 -15.64 -10.58 -14.22
C LYS A 105 -16.67 -9.84 -15.08
N LYS A 106 -16.36 -9.60 -16.36
CA LYS A 106 -17.31 -9.06 -17.35
C LYS A 106 -18.61 -9.86 -17.28
N ARG A 107 -19.70 -9.23 -16.87
CA ARG A 107 -21.05 -9.78 -17.05
C ARG A 107 -21.26 -10.00 -18.55
N LYS A 108 -21.54 -11.24 -18.97
CA LYS A 108 -22.13 -11.51 -20.27
C LYS A 108 -23.44 -10.73 -20.34
N ALA A 109 -23.53 -9.81 -21.30
CA ALA A 109 -24.77 -9.12 -21.60
C ALA A 109 -25.78 -10.15 -22.08
N ASN A 110 -26.72 -10.56 -21.23
CA ASN A 110 -27.94 -11.20 -21.68
C ASN A 110 -28.80 -10.10 -22.30
N LYS A 111 -29.09 -10.27 -23.63
CA LYS A 111 -30.16 -9.58 -24.32
C LYS A 111 -31.44 -9.81 -23.54
N LEU A 112 -32.02 -8.77 -22.98
CA LEU A 112 -33.40 -8.71 -22.62
C LEU A 112 -34.00 -7.55 -23.42
N GLN A 113 -35.03 -7.91 -24.20
CA GLN A 113 -35.87 -7.04 -24.97
C GLN A 113 -36.66 -6.08 -24.10
N GLU A 114 -36.80 -4.90 -24.62
CA GLU A 114 -37.85 -3.90 -24.50
C GLU A 114 -38.90 -4.03 -23.38
N ALA A 115 -38.92 -3.03 -22.49
CA ALA A 115 -40.18 -2.37 -22.06
C ALA A 115 -39.91 -1.10 -21.25
N GLY A 116 -40.47 0.01 -21.72
CA GLY A 116 -41.04 1.04 -20.85
C GLY A 116 -40.17 2.16 -20.31
N SER A 117 -40.10 3.24 -21.06
CA SER A 117 -40.22 4.64 -20.63
C SER A 117 -40.09 4.95 -19.12
N ALA A 118 -39.05 5.66 -18.70
CA ALA A 118 -39.07 6.53 -17.54
C ALA A 118 -38.40 7.88 -17.85
N ARG A 119 -39.15 8.91 -17.55
CA ARG A 119 -38.98 10.33 -17.84
C ARG A 119 -37.70 10.93 -17.31
N SER A 120 -37.02 11.72 -18.16
CA SER A 120 -35.98 12.70 -17.82
C SER A 120 -36.55 13.84 -16.95
N LEU A 121 -35.84 14.20 -15.89
CA LEU A 121 -36.22 15.24 -14.92
C LEU A 121 -35.46 16.56 -15.09
N PHE A 122 -35.06 16.93 -16.30
CA PHE A 122 -34.56 18.28 -16.58
C PHE A 122 -35.17 18.85 -17.87
N PRO A 123 -35.67 20.10 -17.86
CA PRO A 123 -36.29 20.70 -19.01
C PRO A 123 -35.24 21.17 -20.03
N SER A 124 -35.40 20.72 -21.25
CA SER A 124 -34.68 21.26 -22.41
C SER A 124 -35.32 22.55 -22.90
N SER A 125 -34.54 23.62 -22.99
CA SER A 125 -34.92 24.80 -23.80
C SER A 125 -34.82 24.45 -25.27
N LYS A 126 -35.96 24.65 -25.97
CA LYS A 126 -36.06 24.58 -27.44
C LYS A 126 -35.52 25.85 -28.05
N GLU A 127 -34.72 25.73 -29.10
CA GLU A 127 -34.80 26.65 -30.25
C GLU A 127 -34.29 25.94 -31.53
N SER A 128 -35.16 25.89 -32.42
CA SER A 128 -35.29 26.03 -33.91
C SER A 128 -34.22 25.42 -34.81
N LYS A 129 -34.76 24.58 -35.68
CA LYS A 129 -34.19 24.01 -36.92
C LYS A 129 -33.75 25.09 -37.92
N GLN A 130 -32.63 24.82 -38.57
CA GLN A 130 -32.45 25.06 -40.02
C GLN A 130 -31.28 24.18 -40.49
N ASP A 131 -31.57 23.26 -41.38
CA ASP A 131 -30.57 22.64 -42.26
C ASP A 131 -30.16 23.66 -43.31
N PRO A 132 -28.90 23.65 -43.73
CA PRO A 132 -28.61 23.53 -45.15
C PRO A 132 -27.42 22.60 -45.49
N GLU A 133 -27.68 21.77 -46.48
CA GLU A 133 -26.91 21.43 -47.67
C GLU A 133 -25.41 21.10 -47.55
N GLU A 134 -25.15 19.89 -48.02
CA GLU A 134 -23.83 19.37 -48.41
C GLU A 134 -23.12 20.36 -49.36
N SER A 135 -21.87 20.67 -49.05
CA SER A 135 -20.89 21.12 -50.02
C SER A 135 -19.56 20.44 -49.76
N ASP A 136 -19.19 19.58 -50.70
CA ASP A 136 -17.83 19.10 -50.90
C ASP A 136 -16.88 20.28 -50.93
N SER A 137 -15.84 20.24 -50.11
CA SER A 137 -14.65 21.06 -50.30
C SER A 137 -13.43 20.34 -49.77
N ASP A 138 -12.66 19.82 -50.67
CA ASP A 138 -11.21 19.75 -50.78
C ASP A 138 -10.42 19.75 -49.44
N ASP A 139 -9.94 18.56 -49.09
CA ASP A 139 -8.83 18.39 -48.18
C ASP A 139 -7.55 19.04 -48.76
N GLU A 140 -7.36 20.33 -48.51
CA GLU A 140 -6.03 20.90 -48.60
C GLU A 140 -5.20 20.39 -47.40
N GLU A 141 -4.37 19.40 -47.65
CA GLU A 141 -3.25 19.06 -46.83
C GLU A 141 -2.33 20.28 -46.69
N MET A 142 -2.52 21.02 -45.61
CA MET A 142 -1.50 21.97 -45.14
C MET A 142 -0.30 21.17 -44.64
N GLU A 143 0.63 20.83 -45.51
CA GLU A 143 2.01 20.56 -45.17
C GLU A 143 2.59 21.78 -44.45
N ALA A 144 2.41 21.83 -43.14
CA ALA A 144 3.22 22.67 -42.27
C ALA A 144 4.56 21.96 -42.13
N ASP A 145 5.56 22.40 -42.89
CA ASP A 145 6.98 22.25 -42.64
C ASP A 145 7.32 22.92 -41.30
N ALA A 146 6.88 22.33 -40.20
CA ALA A 146 7.46 22.57 -38.91
C ALA A 146 8.66 21.65 -38.82
N ASP A 147 9.85 22.20 -38.85
CA ASP A 147 11.10 21.59 -38.47
C ASP A 147 10.98 21.11 -37.00
N TYR A 148 10.29 19.99 -36.83
CA TYR A 148 10.32 19.22 -35.57
C TYR A 148 11.72 18.63 -35.54
N SER A 149 12.66 19.39 -34.95
CA SER A 149 13.87 18.78 -34.40
C SER A 149 13.44 17.53 -33.65
N VAL A 150 13.83 16.36 -34.13
CA VAL A 150 13.43 15.05 -33.57
C VAL A 150 13.87 15.04 -32.11
N SER A 151 12.96 15.43 -31.21
CA SER A 151 13.26 15.50 -29.80
C SER A 151 13.57 14.10 -29.32
N VAL A 152 14.78 13.88 -28.85
CA VAL A 152 15.21 12.58 -28.36
C VAL A 152 14.42 12.23 -27.08
N PRO A 153 13.90 10.99 -26.95
CA PRO A 153 13.26 10.57 -25.72
C PRO A 153 14.13 10.84 -24.50
N MET A 154 13.54 11.25 -23.38
CA MET A 154 14.29 11.58 -22.17
C MET A 154 15.21 10.44 -21.75
N GLN A 155 16.45 10.77 -21.41
CA GLN A 155 17.52 9.85 -21.04
C GLN A 155 18.18 10.31 -19.75
N PHE A 156 18.79 9.35 -19.02
CA PHE A 156 19.46 9.67 -17.75
C PHE A 156 20.67 10.59 -17.95
N GLU A 157 21.36 10.45 -19.05
CA GLU A 157 22.54 11.24 -19.44
C GLU A 157 22.25 12.77 -19.53
N GLN A 158 20.97 13.13 -19.64
CA GLN A 158 20.53 14.54 -19.61
C GLN A 158 20.54 15.13 -18.20
N LEU A 159 20.58 14.29 -17.14
CA LEU A 159 20.64 14.70 -15.74
C LEU A 159 22.12 14.79 -15.31
N THR A 160 22.77 15.90 -15.64
CA THR A 160 24.21 16.07 -15.46
C THR A 160 24.61 16.46 -14.05
N ARG A 161 23.71 17.10 -13.30
CA ARG A 161 23.96 17.62 -11.95
C ARG A 161 23.31 16.74 -10.87
N GLU A 162 23.98 16.58 -9.73
CA GLU A 162 23.40 15.86 -8.58
C GLU A 162 22.04 16.41 -8.16
N MET A 163 21.86 17.73 -8.22
CA MET A 163 20.59 18.38 -7.91
C MET A 163 19.47 17.90 -8.85
N GLU A 164 19.75 17.75 -10.15
CA GLU A 164 18.78 17.26 -11.14
C GLU A 164 18.40 15.82 -10.85
N VAL A 165 19.39 14.94 -10.60
CA VAL A 165 19.12 13.55 -10.21
C VAL A 165 18.24 13.49 -8.95
N LYS A 166 18.55 14.29 -7.93
CA LYS A 166 17.78 14.36 -6.70
C LYS A 166 16.35 14.86 -6.93
N VAL A 167 16.17 15.87 -7.78
CA VAL A 167 14.85 16.43 -8.10
C VAL A 167 14.01 15.42 -8.88
N TYR A 168 14.56 14.79 -9.91
CA TYR A 168 13.79 13.92 -10.80
C TYR A 168 13.61 12.49 -10.27
N THR A 169 14.57 11.96 -9.51
CA THR A 169 14.56 10.56 -9.07
C THR A 169 14.40 10.38 -7.57
N GLY A 170 14.73 11.40 -6.76
CA GLY A 170 14.81 11.30 -5.30
C GLY A 170 16.10 10.63 -4.78
N LEU A 171 16.98 10.17 -5.67
CA LEU A 171 18.26 9.58 -5.31
C LEU A 171 19.31 10.67 -5.00
N PRO A 172 20.30 10.39 -4.13
CA PRO A 172 21.25 11.41 -3.68
C PRO A 172 22.28 11.83 -4.74
N SER A 173 22.62 10.96 -5.69
CA SER A 173 23.67 11.22 -6.69
C SER A 173 23.47 10.37 -7.96
N PRO A 174 24.13 10.73 -9.09
CA PRO A 174 24.17 9.89 -10.29
C PRO A 174 24.70 8.48 -10.01
N LYS A 175 25.76 8.36 -9.22
CA LYS A 175 26.33 7.06 -8.83
C LYS A 175 25.32 6.17 -8.09
N ALA A 176 24.44 6.75 -7.27
CA ALA A 176 23.38 6.00 -6.61
C ALA A 176 22.34 5.47 -7.60
N PHE A 177 22.03 6.23 -8.65
CA PHE A 177 21.16 5.78 -9.74
C PHE A 177 21.81 4.60 -10.50
N GLU A 178 23.05 4.75 -10.94
CA GLU A 178 23.81 3.73 -11.68
C GLU A 178 23.91 2.43 -10.87
N SER A 179 24.38 2.52 -9.61
CA SER A 179 24.52 1.34 -8.74
C SER A 179 23.20 0.61 -8.53
N LEU A 180 22.10 1.36 -8.37
CA LEU A 180 20.78 0.77 -8.18
C LEU A 180 20.26 0.15 -9.48
N PHE A 181 20.51 0.80 -10.62
CA PHE A 181 20.17 0.26 -11.93
C PHE A 181 20.95 -1.01 -12.24
N ASP A 182 22.26 -1.03 -11.98
CA ASP A 182 23.11 -2.21 -12.15
C ASP A 182 22.64 -3.41 -11.32
N TYR A 183 22.18 -3.15 -10.09
CA TYR A 183 21.60 -4.19 -9.23
C TYR A 183 20.28 -4.75 -9.79
N LEU A 184 19.42 -3.89 -10.36
CA LEU A 184 18.09 -4.28 -10.85
C LEU A 184 18.09 -4.80 -12.29
N SER A 185 18.99 -4.29 -13.16
CA SER A 185 18.97 -4.53 -14.60
C SER A 185 19.07 -6.03 -15.00
N PRO A 186 19.87 -6.89 -14.34
CA PRO A 186 19.91 -8.31 -14.67
C PRO A 186 18.55 -8.99 -14.54
N LYS A 187 17.77 -8.60 -13.54
CA LYS A 187 16.41 -9.13 -13.29
C LYS A 187 15.38 -8.46 -14.18
N ALA A 188 15.53 -7.15 -14.41
CA ALA A 188 14.65 -6.38 -15.27
C ALA A 188 14.65 -6.87 -16.73
N ARG A 189 15.75 -7.44 -17.21
CA ARG A 189 15.82 -8.04 -18.55
C ARG A 189 14.78 -9.14 -18.77
N PHE A 190 14.38 -9.85 -17.73
CA PHE A 190 13.41 -10.95 -17.79
C PHE A 190 11.96 -10.54 -17.47
N MET A 191 11.71 -9.27 -17.08
CA MET A 191 10.35 -8.79 -16.79
C MET A 191 9.46 -8.83 -18.03
N GLN A 192 8.21 -9.26 -17.82
CA GLN A 192 7.13 -9.07 -18.78
C GLN A 192 6.23 -7.93 -18.31
N TYR A 193 5.83 -7.06 -19.23
CA TYR A 193 4.94 -5.96 -18.87
C TYR A 193 3.60 -6.46 -18.37
N TRP A 194 3.12 -5.82 -17.31
CA TRP A 194 1.78 -6.05 -16.78
C TRP A 194 0.70 -5.73 -17.84
N ARG A 195 -0.24 -6.65 -18.04
CA ARG A 195 -1.29 -6.57 -19.08
C ARG A 195 -2.71 -6.60 -18.49
N GLY A 196 -2.94 -5.92 -17.38
CA GLY A 196 -4.28 -5.73 -16.84
C GLY A 196 -4.91 -6.96 -16.18
N GLY A 197 -4.15 -7.82 -15.53
CA GLY A 197 -4.67 -8.94 -14.73
C GLY A 197 -5.36 -10.05 -15.53
N LYS A 198 -5.41 -9.95 -16.86
CA LYS A 198 -5.79 -11.08 -17.70
C LYS A 198 -4.63 -12.07 -17.72
N GLN A 199 -4.76 -13.14 -16.97
CA GLN A 199 -3.95 -14.34 -17.19
C GLN A 199 -4.30 -14.88 -18.59
N THR A 200 -3.59 -14.41 -19.59
CA THR A 200 -3.57 -15.03 -20.90
C THR A 200 -2.25 -15.78 -21.01
N ARG A 201 -2.32 -17.01 -20.71
CA ARG A 201 -1.44 -18.15 -20.91
C ARG A 201 -1.00 -18.80 -19.60
N LYS A 202 -1.24 -20.11 -19.56
CA LYS A 202 -0.56 -21.06 -18.68
C LYS A 202 0.92 -20.63 -18.63
N GLU A 203 1.43 -20.40 -17.45
CA GLU A 203 2.85 -20.33 -17.18
C GLU A 203 3.50 -21.63 -17.67
N SER A 204 4.06 -21.61 -18.86
CA SER A 204 5.17 -22.49 -19.17
C SER A 204 6.40 -21.86 -18.51
N SER A 205 6.39 -21.81 -17.21
CA SER A 205 7.45 -21.23 -16.40
C SER A 205 8.34 -22.35 -15.92
N GLN A 206 9.18 -22.84 -16.81
CA GLN A 206 10.49 -23.24 -16.35
C GLN A 206 11.26 -21.94 -16.09
N PRO A 207 11.86 -21.75 -14.90
CA PRO A 207 12.78 -20.65 -14.67
C PRO A 207 13.88 -20.72 -15.72
N PRO A 208 14.36 -19.55 -16.23
CA PRO A 208 15.43 -19.53 -17.23
C PRO A 208 16.62 -20.36 -16.72
N SER A 209 17.18 -21.17 -17.60
CA SER A 209 18.34 -21.99 -17.25
C SER A 209 19.51 -21.11 -16.80
N PRO A 210 20.47 -21.62 -15.99
CA PRO A 210 21.67 -20.89 -15.63
C PRO A 210 22.45 -20.36 -16.84
N PHE A 211 22.37 -21.05 -17.97
CA PHE A 211 22.99 -20.65 -19.24
C PHE A 211 22.26 -19.45 -19.87
N GLU A 212 20.95 -19.42 -19.86
CA GLU A 212 20.14 -18.28 -20.33
C GLU A 212 20.34 -17.04 -19.44
N LEU A 213 20.50 -17.24 -18.13
CA LEU A 213 20.86 -16.19 -17.18
C LEU A 213 22.26 -15.62 -17.45
N ALA A 214 23.23 -16.48 -17.77
CA ALA A 214 24.62 -16.08 -18.00
C ALA A 214 24.84 -15.42 -19.36
N THR A 215 24.14 -15.87 -20.40
CA THR A 215 24.34 -15.41 -21.79
C THR A 215 23.36 -14.33 -22.23
N GLY A 216 22.27 -14.09 -21.48
CA GLY A 216 21.20 -13.16 -21.88
C GLY A 216 20.43 -13.61 -23.13
N TYR A 217 20.68 -14.82 -23.62
CA TYR A 217 20.07 -15.36 -24.82
C TYR A 217 18.71 -15.98 -24.48
N LEU A 218 17.67 -15.17 -24.57
CA LEU A 218 16.29 -15.66 -24.48
C LEU A 218 15.78 -15.97 -25.88
N LYS A 219 15.64 -17.25 -26.20
CA LYS A 219 14.93 -17.70 -27.40
C LYS A 219 13.48 -17.19 -27.37
N GLY A 220 13.20 -16.21 -28.23
CA GLY A 220 11.84 -15.80 -28.56
C GLY A 220 10.99 -15.28 -27.39
N ARG A 221 11.22 -14.05 -26.93
CA ARG A 221 10.25 -13.36 -26.04
C ARG A 221 8.90 -13.27 -26.74
N PRO A 222 7.80 -13.81 -26.19
CA PRO A 222 6.50 -13.60 -26.76
C PRO A 222 6.07 -12.15 -26.48
N GLY A 223 5.89 -11.37 -27.53
CA GLY A 223 5.39 -10.01 -27.46
C GLY A 223 6.17 -9.01 -28.30
N PRO A 224 5.69 -7.78 -28.49
CA PRO A 224 6.40 -6.74 -29.21
C PRO A 224 7.69 -6.34 -28.49
N GLU A 225 8.68 -5.85 -29.24
CA GLU A 225 9.92 -5.30 -28.73
C GLU A 225 9.67 -4.16 -27.73
N ARG A 226 10.58 -3.99 -26.77
CA ARG A 226 10.55 -2.85 -25.85
C ARG A 226 10.83 -1.57 -26.63
N LYS A 227 9.97 -0.58 -26.46
CA LYS A 227 10.16 0.75 -27.06
C LYS A 227 11.21 1.59 -26.32
N LEU A 228 11.44 1.30 -25.03
CA LEU A 228 12.38 2.01 -24.17
C LEU A 228 13.54 1.10 -23.76
N ARG A 229 14.72 1.69 -23.58
CA ARG A 229 15.84 1.04 -22.89
C ARG A 229 15.46 0.81 -21.42
N LEU A 230 15.99 -0.22 -20.79
CA LEU A 230 15.70 -0.54 -19.38
C LEU A 230 16.00 0.63 -18.44
N GLU A 231 17.05 1.38 -18.72
CA GLU A 231 17.43 2.57 -17.98
C GLU A 231 16.39 3.68 -18.08
N GLN A 232 15.83 3.89 -19.28
CA GLN A 232 14.73 4.86 -19.49
C GLN A 232 13.45 4.42 -18.75
N GLU A 233 13.13 3.12 -18.74
CA GLU A 233 12.00 2.58 -17.97
C GLU A 233 12.19 2.80 -16.47
N PHE A 234 13.41 2.60 -15.98
CA PHE A 234 13.76 2.84 -14.58
C PHE A 234 13.66 4.32 -14.23
N LEU A 235 14.24 5.21 -15.05
CA LEU A 235 14.14 6.66 -14.90
C LEU A 235 12.67 7.12 -14.88
N LEU A 236 11.87 6.68 -15.85
CA LEU A 236 10.43 6.97 -15.93
C LEU A 236 9.72 6.58 -14.62
N THR A 237 10.05 5.41 -14.08
CA THR A 237 9.44 4.91 -12.84
C THR A 237 9.81 5.78 -11.65
N LEU A 238 11.10 6.12 -11.50
CA LEU A 238 11.56 7.01 -10.43
C LEU A 238 10.94 8.41 -10.55
N MET A 239 10.86 8.96 -11.76
CA MET A 239 10.21 10.26 -11.99
C MET A 239 8.73 10.24 -11.59
N LYS A 240 8.01 9.16 -11.92
CA LYS A 240 6.60 9.04 -11.51
C LYS A 240 6.46 8.93 -9.99
N LEU A 241 7.30 8.16 -9.31
CA LEU A 241 7.30 8.09 -7.85
C LEU A 241 7.64 9.46 -7.22
N ARG A 242 8.71 10.10 -7.72
CA ARG A 242 9.26 11.32 -7.12
C ARG A 242 8.40 12.54 -7.37
N LEU A 243 7.91 12.73 -8.59
CA LEU A 243 7.24 13.95 -9.05
C LEU A 243 5.72 13.77 -9.24
N ALA A 244 5.20 12.54 -9.13
CA ALA A 244 3.80 12.21 -9.39
C ALA A 244 3.29 12.68 -10.76
N LEU A 245 4.15 12.68 -11.78
CA LEU A 245 3.81 13.19 -13.11
C LEU A 245 2.64 12.42 -13.70
N LEU A 246 1.82 13.13 -14.47
CA LEU A 246 0.74 12.53 -15.23
C LEU A 246 1.29 11.48 -16.20
N THR A 247 0.53 10.41 -16.39
CA THR A 247 0.91 9.31 -17.30
C THR A 247 1.07 9.84 -18.74
N PHE A 248 0.25 10.83 -19.11
CA PHE A 248 0.34 11.49 -20.42
C PHE A 248 1.63 12.30 -20.58
N ASP A 249 2.01 13.09 -19.57
CA ASP A 249 3.26 13.89 -19.59
C ASP A 249 4.49 13.00 -19.71
N LEU A 250 4.52 11.87 -18.95
CA LEU A 250 5.59 10.88 -19.10
C LEU A 250 5.59 10.24 -20.50
N GLY A 251 4.40 9.96 -21.04
CA GLY A 251 4.27 9.46 -22.42
C GLY A 251 4.91 10.39 -23.43
N PHE A 252 4.65 11.71 -23.30
CA PHE A 252 5.23 12.75 -24.14
C PHE A 252 6.76 12.81 -24.00
N ARG A 253 7.30 12.85 -22.78
CA ARG A 253 8.76 12.94 -22.51
C ARG A 253 9.54 11.72 -23.00
N PHE A 254 8.95 10.55 -22.95
CA PHE A 254 9.59 9.28 -23.34
C PHE A 254 9.12 8.76 -24.70
N HIS A 255 8.31 9.50 -25.45
CA HIS A 255 7.77 9.16 -26.77
C HIS A 255 7.06 7.80 -26.79
N VAL A 256 6.26 7.51 -25.78
CA VAL A 256 5.47 6.29 -25.65
C VAL A 256 4.03 6.59 -25.27
N SER A 257 3.12 5.65 -25.55
CA SER A 257 1.71 5.81 -25.16
C SER A 257 1.53 5.78 -23.64
N ALA A 258 0.50 6.46 -23.14
CA ALA A 258 0.13 6.44 -21.72
C ALA A 258 -0.11 5.01 -21.18
N SER A 259 -0.62 4.10 -22.01
CA SER A 259 -0.78 2.68 -21.65
C SER A 259 0.57 1.98 -21.47
N THR A 260 1.57 2.31 -22.27
CA THR A 260 2.95 1.83 -22.12
C THR A 260 3.55 2.32 -20.81
N VAL A 261 3.41 3.63 -20.51
CA VAL A 261 3.88 4.21 -19.23
C VAL A 261 3.27 3.46 -18.04
N SER A 262 1.96 3.22 -18.05
CA SER A 262 1.27 2.50 -16.97
C SER A 262 1.80 1.07 -16.81
N SER A 263 2.00 0.36 -17.92
CA SER A 263 2.52 -1.01 -17.90
C SER A 263 3.96 -1.08 -17.39
N VAL A 264 4.82 -0.16 -17.84
CA VAL A 264 6.21 -0.01 -17.38
C VAL A 264 6.23 0.28 -15.88
N PHE A 265 5.50 1.30 -15.45
CA PHE A 265 5.46 1.73 -14.05
C PHE A 265 5.04 0.60 -13.10
N ILE A 266 3.92 -0.07 -13.38
CA ILE A 266 3.43 -1.17 -12.53
C ILE A 266 4.46 -2.31 -12.47
N THR A 267 5.06 -2.64 -13.61
CA THR A 267 6.04 -3.75 -13.68
C THR A 267 7.30 -3.43 -12.88
N TRP A 268 7.85 -2.23 -13.06
CA TRP A 268 9.05 -1.81 -12.34
C TRP A 268 8.80 -1.64 -10.84
N VAL A 269 7.68 -1.06 -10.43
CA VAL A 269 7.34 -0.93 -9.01
C VAL A 269 7.26 -2.30 -8.33
N LYS A 270 6.65 -3.30 -8.97
CA LYS A 270 6.60 -4.67 -8.44
C LYS A 270 7.99 -5.32 -8.35
N LEU A 271 8.83 -5.15 -9.36
CA LEU A 271 10.21 -5.62 -9.31
C LEU A 271 10.97 -4.95 -8.16
N MET A 272 10.93 -3.61 -8.12
CA MET A 272 11.63 -2.83 -7.09
C MET A 272 11.13 -3.18 -5.68
N SER A 273 9.82 -3.32 -5.49
CA SER A 273 9.23 -3.71 -4.21
C SER A 273 9.79 -5.04 -3.69
N LYS A 274 9.95 -6.02 -4.58
CA LYS A 274 10.51 -7.33 -4.25
C LYS A 274 12.01 -7.23 -3.97
N GLU A 275 12.76 -6.64 -4.87
CA GLU A 275 14.22 -6.66 -4.85
C GLU A 275 14.81 -5.71 -3.81
N LEU A 276 14.20 -4.54 -3.60
CA LEU A 276 14.68 -3.54 -2.64
C LEU A 276 14.17 -3.78 -1.21
N SER A 277 13.34 -4.80 -0.99
CA SER A 277 12.92 -5.19 0.36
C SER A 277 14.09 -5.49 1.29
N VAL A 278 15.23 -5.90 0.74
CA VAL A 278 16.49 -6.11 1.48
C VAL A 278 17.06 -4.85 2.13
N LEU A 279 16.64 -3.67 1.69
CA LEU A 279 17.03 -2.38 2.28
C LEU A 279 16.19 -1.99 3.50
N ILE A 280 15.07 -2.69 3.75
CA ILE A 280 14.21 -2.49 4.92
C ILE A 280 14.50 -3.64 5.88
N VAL A 281 15.53 -3.43 6.70
CA VAL A 281 16.07 -4.48 7.59
C VAL A 281 15.66 -4.19 9.03
N TRP A 282 15.22 -5.24 9.74
CA TRP A 282 15.08 -5.19 11.19
C TRP A 282 16.43 -5.55 11.83
N PRO A 283 17.24 -4.58 12.29
CA PRO A 283 18.60 -4.86 12.73
C PRO A 283 18.59 -5.54 14.11
N SER A 284 19.64 -6.31 14.40
CA SER A 284 19.83 -6.88 15.74
C SER A 284 20.10 -5.80 16.79
N ARG A 285 19.85 -6.10 18.07
CA ARG A 285 20.17 -5.16 19.17
C ARG A 285 21.62 -4.75 19.17
N GLN A 286 22.54 -5.67 18.85
CA GLN A 286 23.96 -5.36 18.78
C GLN A 286 24.27 -4.33 17.69
N GLN A 287 23.63 -4.45 16.54
CA GLN A 287 23.76 -3.47 15.45
C GLN A 287 23.22 -2.10 15.88
N ILE A 288 22.04 -2.05 16.53
CA ILE A 288 21.48 -0.80 17.05
C ILE A 288 22.40 -0.17 18.08
N LYS A 289 22.92 -0.94 19.05
CA LYS A 289 23.88 -0.41 20.05
C LYS A 289 25.14 0.19 19.42
N LYS A 290 25.66 -0.41 18.35
CA LYS A 290 26.84 0.11 17.63
C LYS A 290 26.57 1.45 16.93
N THR A 291 25.39 1.62 16.37
CA THR A 291 24.98 2.80 15.58
C THR A 291 24.08 3.76 16.37
N LEU A 292 23.94 3.56 17.69
CA LEU A 292 23.04 4.36 18.52
C LEU A 292 23.56 5.79 18.63
N PRO A 293 22.78 6.82 18.20
CA PRO A 293 23.18 8.22 18.30
C PRO A 293 23.35 8.69 19.75
N TYR A 294 24.15 9.73 19.93
CA TYR A 294 24.46 10.26 21.28
C TYR A 294 23.20 10.67 22.05
N CYS A 295 22.22 11.29 21.40
CA CYS A 295 20.97 11.72 22.05
C CYS A 295 20.18 10.53 22.63
N PHE A 296 20.19 9.38 21.96
CA PHE A 296 19.55 8.15 22.46
C PHE A 296 20.42 7.47 23.53
N LYS A 297 21.75 7.43 23.35
CA LYS A 297 22.65 6.81 24.34
C LYS A 297 22.47 7.40 25.73
N LYS A 298 22.26 8.70 25.84
CA LYS A 298 22.15 9.43 27.11
C LYS A 298 20.83 9.18 27.83
N LEU A 299 19.70 9.14 27.08
CA LEU A 299 18.36 9.17 27.69
C LEU A 299 17.58 7.87 27.47
N TYR A 300 17.79 7.22 26.34
CA TYR A 300 16.98 6.08 25.90
C TYR A 300 17.82 4.94 25.31
N PRO A 301 18.80 4.39 26.10
CA PRO A 301 19.77 3.40 25.57
C PRO A 301 19.15 2.04 25.20
N LYS A 302 17.89 1.79 25.60
CA LYS A 302 17.16 0.53 25.36
C LYS A 302 16.20 0.62 24.15
N VAL A 303 16.03 1.80 23.57
CA VAL A 303 15.10 1.98 22.46
C VAL A 303 15.51 1.13 21.26
N ARG A 304 14.59 0.25 20.88
CA ARG A 304 14.71 -0.62 19.72
C ARG A 304 14.33 0.11 18.45
N CYS A 305 13.20 0.78 18.50
CA CYS A 305 12.64 1.53 17.38
C CYS A 305 11.73 2.66 17.87
N VAL A 306 11.51 3.63 16.96
CA VAL A 306 10.48 4.66 17.10
C VAL A 306 9.41 4.37 16.05
N ILE A 307 8.16 4.34 16.47
CA ILE A 307 7.03 4.03 15.57
C ILE A 307 6.09 5.22 15.40
N ASP A 308 5.52 5.31 14.22
CA ASP A 308 4.42 6.23 13.93
C ASP A 308 3.57 5.72 12.77
N CYS A 309 2.30 6.16 12.70
CA CYS A 309 1.41 5.93 11.58
C CYS A 309 1.28 7.20 10.76
N PHE A 310 1.48 7.08 9.44
CA PHE A 310 1.22 8.19 8.55
C PHE A 310 0.10 7.88 7.57
N GLU A 311 -0.59 8.92 7.13
CA GLU A 311 -1.67 8.84 6.15
C GLU A 311 -1.24 9.41 4.81
N CYS A 312 -1.63 8.71 3.74
CA CYS A 312 -1.57 9.18 2.36
C CYS A 312 -2.98 9.40 1.83
N PHE A 313 -3.18 10.49 1.11
CA PHE A 313 -4.46 10.83 0.50
C PHE A 313 -4.74 9.97 -0.73
N THR A 314 -6.02 9.74 -1.01
CA THR A 314 -6.49 9.07 -2.21
C THR A 314 -7.60 9.86 -2.86
N GLU A 315 -7.78 9.70 -4.17
CA GLU A 315 -8.97 10.17 -4.85
C GLU A 315 -10.24 9.60 -4.22
N THR A 316 -11.35 10.30 -4.38
CA THR A 316 -12.67 9.87 -3.90
C THR A 316 -13.09 8.57 -4.58
N PRO A 317 -13.33 7.49 -3.82
CA PRO A 317 -13.79 6.23 -4.41
C PRO A 317 -15.26 6.32 -4.84
N SER A 318 -15.58 5.75 -5.99
CA SER A 318 -16.98 5.65 -6.46
C SER A 318 -17.81 4.58 -5.73
N GLY A 319 -17.14 3.59 -5.09
CA GLY A 319 -17.79 2.51 -4.35
C GLY A 319 -17.97 2.85 -2.87
N LEU A 320 -19.20 2.78 -2.35
CA LEU A 320 -19.52 3.15 -0.97
C LEU A 320 -18.72 2.37 0.08
N ASP A 321 -18.51 1.07 -0.12
CA ASP A 321 -17.72 0.24 0.82
C ASP A 321 -16.26 0.68 0.90
N LEU A 322 -15.67 1.02 -0.26
CA LEU A 322 -14.30 1.52 -0.32
C LEU A 322 -14.21 2.92 0.27
N ALA A 323 -15.19 3.77 -0.01
CA ALA A 323 -15.30 5.10 0.57
C ALA A 323 -15.37 5.02 2.12
N ALA A 324 -16.24 4.16 2.67
CA ALA A 324 -16.34 3.95 4.11
C ALA A 324 -15.04 3.42 4.74
N THR A 325 -14.25 2.63 4.00
CA THR A 325 -12.96 2.09 4.47
C THR A 325 -11.87 3.15 4.49
N LEU A 326 -11.81 3.97 3.44
CA LEU A 326 -10.74 4.95 3.25
C LEU A 326 -11.00 6.28 3.99
N TRP A 327 -12.24 6.54 4.44
CA TRP A 327 -12.55 7.78 5.14
C TRP A 327 -11.78 7.91 6.46
N SER A 328 -11.00 8.99 6.58
CA SER A 328 -10.30 9.36 7.81
C SER A 328 -11.10 10.46 8.55
N GLU A 329 -11.59 10.14 9.74
CA GLU A 329 -12.27 11.11 10.61
C GLU A 329 -11.31 12.25 11.01
N TYR A 330 -10.02 11.96 11.15
CA TYR A 330 -9.02 12.95 11.54
C TYR A 330 -8.65 13.90 10.41
N LYS A 331 -8.57 13.41 9.17
CA LYS A 331 -8.18 14.22 8.00
C LYS A 331 -9.37 14.79 7.24
N HIS A 332 -10.60 14.34 7.54
CA HIS A 332 -11.81 14.66 6.79
C HIS A 332 -11.64 14.42 5.28
N HIS A 333 -10.92 13.36 4.93
CA HIS A 333 -10.57 12.98 3.56
C HIS A 333 -10.41 11.47 3.42
N TYR A 334 -10.40 10.99 2.18
CA TYR A 334 -10.10 9.59 1.88
C TYR A 334 -8.60 9.35 1.94
N THR A 335 -8.18 8.42 2.80
CA THR A 335 -6.76 8.13 3.05
C THR A 335 -6.54 6.63 3.22
N PHE A 336 -5.30 6.23 3.10
CA PHE A 336 -4.82 4.98 3.65
C PHE A 336 -3.70 5.25 4.66
N LYS A 337 -3.58 4.38 5.65
CA LYS A 337 -2.63 4.47 6.76
C LYS A 337 -1.57 3.39 6.66
N VAL A 338 -0.35 3.75 7.07
CA VAL A 338 0.79 2.83 7.13
C VAL A 338 1.52 3.06 8.45
N LEU A 339 1.82 1.98 9.17
CA LEU A 339 2.72 1.99 10.31
C LEU A 339 4.16 1.85 9.81
N VAL A 340 5.03 2.75 10.25
CA VAL A 340 6.47 2.65 10.05
C VAL A 340 7.19 2.56 11.38
N ALA A 341 8.28 1.77 11.41
CA ALA A 341 9.23 1.81 12.50
C ALA A 341 10.59 2.23 11.95
N ILE A 342 11.22 3.16 12.64
CA ILE A 342 12.61 3.56 12.37
C ILE A 342 13.54 3.11 13.48
N THR A 343 14.77 2.86 13.13
CA THR A 343 15.86 2.73 14.10
C THR A 343 16.22 4.10 14.68
N PRO A 344 16.90 4.17 15.85
CA PRO A 344 17.31 5.44 16.43
C PRO A 344 18.14 6.36 15.54
N ASN A 345 18.89 5.82 14.56
CA ASN A 345 19.62 6.61 13.56
C ASN A 345 18.76 7.05 12.36
N GLY A 346 17.46 6.74 12.37
CA GLY A 346 16.48 7.20 11.39
C GLY A 346 16.29 6.32 10.16
N ALA A 347 16.87 5.11 10.11
CA ALA A 347 16.61 4.17 9.03
C ALA A 347 15.25 3.48 9.21
N ILE A 348 14.46 3.39 8.14
CA ILE A 348 13.17 2.68 8.15
C ILE A 348 13.44 1.18 8.22
N SER A 349 13.06 0.57 9.33
CA SER A 349 13.33 -0.84 9.64
C SER A 349 12.10 -1.74 9.51
N TYR A 350 10.91 -1.14 9.51
CA TYR A 350 9.66 -1.87 9.34
C TYR A 350 8.61 -0.99 8.63
N VAL A 351 7.81 -1.63 7.80
CA VAL A 351 6.69 -1.01 7.08
C VAL A 351 5.51 -2.00 7.07
N SER A 352 4.36 -1.55 7.54
CA SER A 352 3.14 -2.37 7.51
C SER A 352 2.53 -2.43 6.10
N PRO A 353 1.63 -3.38 5.85
CA PRO A 353 0.65 -3.22 4.77
C PRO A 353 -0.18 -1.94 4.94
N CYS A 354 -0.78 -1.46 3.85
CA CYS A 354 -1.69 -0.31 3.86
C CYS A 354 -3.05 -0.69 4.46
N TYR A 355 -3.54 0.15 5.35
CA TYR A 355 -4.87 0.05 5.98
C TYR A 355 -5.73 1.23 5.55
N GLY A 356 -7.05 1.09 5.54
CA GLY A 356 -7.95 2.23 5.27
C GLY A 356 -7.84 3.30 6.35
N GLY A 357 -8.08 4.58 5.99
CA GLY A 357 -7.95 5.74 6.88
C GLY A 357 -8.77 5.65 8.18
N ARG A 358 -9.84 4.87 8.15
CA ARG A 358 -10.67 4.58 9.33
C ARG A 358 -9.99 3.70 10.38
N ALA A 359 -8.95 2.96 10.03
CA ALA A 359 -8.25 2.09 10.98
C ALA A 359 -7.55 2.92 12.06
N SER A 360 -7.68 2.51 13.34
CA SER A 360 -6.92 3.13 14.42
C SER A 360 -5.46 2.65 14.41
N ASP A 361 -4.54 3.48 14.90
CA ASP A 361 -3.12 3.16 14.95
C ASP A 361 -2.86 1.90 15.81
N ILE A 362 -3.60 1.76 16.91
CA ILE A 362 -3.57 0.54 17.76
C ILE A 362 -3.99 -0.69 16.97
N PHE A 363 -5.05 -0.57 16.17
CA PHE A 363 -5.51 -1.67 15.33
C PHE A 363 -4.43 -2.08 14.32
N ILE A 364 -3.74 -1.11 13.70
CA ILE A 364 -2.66 -1.37 12.75
C ILE A 364 -1.50 -2.09 13.45
N VAL A 365 -1.05 -1.61 14.62
CA VAL A 365 0.02 -2.27 15.38
C VAL A 365 -0.30 -3.74 15.66
N ARG A 366 -1.53 -4.03 16.11
CA ARG A 366 -1.95 -5.39 16.46
C ARG A 366 -2.07 -6.33 15.26
N ASN A 367 -2.41 -5.79 14.08
CA ASN A 367 -2.76 -6.62 12.92
C ASN A 367 -1.71 -6.61 11.79
N SER A 368 -0.72 -5.72 11.84
CA SER A 368 0.31 -5.59 10.80
C SER A 368 1.42 -6.65 10.87
N GLY A 369 1.51 -7.38 11.97
CA GLY A 369 2.64 -8.27 12.24
C GLY A 369 3.83 -7.58 12.93
N PHE A 370 3.74 -6.29 13.22
CA PHE A 370 4.79 -5.53 13.91
C PHE A 370 5.19 -6.18 15.25
N LEU A 371 4.22 -6.60 16.05
CA LEU A 371 4.48 -7.22 17.36
C LEU A 371 5.32 -8.51 17.28
N LYS A 372 5.32 -9.20 16.12
CA LYS A 372 6.16 -10.39 15.90
C LYS A 372 7.65 -10.06 15.75
N MET A 373 7.98 -8.78 15.48
CA MET A 373 9.36 -8.32 15.34
C MET A 373 9.97 -7.92 16.69
N ILE A 374 9.13 -7.76 17.71
CA ILE A 374 9.54 -7.31 19.04
C ILE A 374 10.08 -8.48 19.83
N GLU A 375 11.27 -8.30 20.38
CA GLU A 375 11.96 -9.26 21.25
C GLU A 375 11.81 -8.86 22.73
N PRO A 376 11.92 -9.82 23.68
CA PRO A 376 11.90 -9.52 25.11
C PRO A 376 12.94 -8.44 25.49
N TYR A 377 12.56 -7.49 26.35
CA TYR A 377 13.35 -6.34 26.80
C TYR A 377 13.60 -5.25 25.75
N ASP A 378 12.94 -5.29 24.59
CA ASP A 378 12.92 -4.16 23.68
C ASP A 378 12.12 -2.99 24.27
N GLU A 379 12.52 -1.78 23.95
CA GLU A 379 11.77 -0.57 24.25
C GLU A 379 11.31 0.07 22.94
N VAL A 380 9.98 0.23 22.80
CA VAL A 380 9.36 0.86 21.64
C VAL A 380 8.98 2.28 22.02
N MET A 381 9.44 3.25 21.25
CA MET A 381 9.06 4.65 21.43
C MET A 381 7.93 5.01 20.44
N ALA A 382 6.92 5.72 20.95
CA ALA A 382 5.75 6.10 20.15
C ALA A 382 5.12 7.40 20.64
N ASP A 383 4.11 7.90 19.90
CA ASP A 383 3.28 9.00 20.36
C ASP A 383 2.31 8.54 21.47
N ARG A 384 1.81 9.52 22.22
CA ARG A 384 0.82 9.33 23.29
C ARG A 384 -0.44 8.58 22.83
N GLY A 385 -0.80 8.69 21.54
CA GLY A 385 -1.92 7.98 20.92
C GLY A 385 -1.77 6.46 20.91
N PHE A 386 -0.54 5.94 20.95
CA PHE A 386 -0.27 4.51 20.90
C PHE A 386 -0.45 3.83 22.27
N LYS A 387 -1.68 3.51 22.63
CA LYS A 387 -2.03 2.81 23.88
C LYS A 387 -1.82 1.29 23.73
N ILE A 388 -0.57 0.86 23.49
CA ILE A 388 -0.17 -0.54 23.21
C ILE A 388 0.70 -1.13 24.33
N ARG A 389 0.66 -0.56 25.52
CA ARG A 389 1.49 -1.01 26.66
C ARG A 389 1.25 -2.48 27.01
N GLU A 390 -0.01 -2.88 27.08
CA GLU A 390 -0.40 -4.27 27.38
C GLU A 390 0.08 -5.22 26.28
N ASP A 391 -0.06 -4.81 25.00
CA ASP A 391 0.39 -5.62 23.86
C ASP A 391 1.91 -5.87 23.93
N LEU A 392 2.71 -4.84 24.28
CA LEU A 392 4.16 -4.97 24.41
C LEU A 392 4.56 -5.77 25.66
N MET A 393 3.83 -5.64 26.76
CA MET A 393 4.09 -6.44 27.96
C MET A 393 3.94 -7.94 27.69
N MET A 394 3.01 -8.35 26.83
CA MET A 394 2.89 -9.76 26.42
C MET A 394 4.14 -10.28 25.69
N HIS A 395 4.95 -9.39 25.12
CA HIS A 395 6.25 -9.68 24.51
C HIS A 395 7.45 -9.37 25.45
N MET A 396 7.18 -9.12 26.74
CA MET A 396 8.20 -8.69 27.72
C MET A 396 8.96 -7.43 27.26
N ALA A 397 8.30 -6.54 26.53
CA ALA A 397 8.83 -5.28 26.02
C ALA A 397 8.16 -4.09 26.70
N THR A 398 8.75 -2.92 26.58
CA THR A 398 8.29 -1.69 27.22
C THR A 398 7.89 -0.63 26.21
N LEU A 399 6.94 0.24 26.60
CA LEU A 399 6.49 1.36 25.81
C LEU A 399 7.00 2.67 26.40
N CYS A 400 7.71 3.45 25.61
CA CYS A 400 8.16 4.81 25.92
C CYS A 400 7.27 5.83 25.18
N ILE A 401 6.38 6.47 25.92
CA ILE A 401 5.49 7.53 25.39
C ILE A 401 5.51 8.73 26.35
N PRO A 402 5.21 9.94 25.85
CA PRO A 402 5.10 11.12 26.72
C PRO A 402 4.07 10.91 27.83
N PRO A 403 4.40 11.26 29.09
CA PRO A 403 3.44 11.16 30.19
C PRO A 403 2.19 11.96 29.92
N SER A 404 1.04 11.44 30.39
CA SER A 404 -0.25 12.10 30.27
C SER A 404 -0.66 12.75 31.60
N CYS A 405 -1.21 13.97 31.53
CA CYS A 405 -1.90 14.55 32.68
C CYS A 405 -3.34 14.05 32.78
N ALA A 406 -3.81 13.82 34.01
CA ALA A 406 -5.23 13.78 34.27
C ALA A 406 -5.79 15.20 34.02
N SER A 407 -6.99 15.29 33.47
CA SER A 407 -7.60 16.50 32.91
C SER A 407 -7.78 17.69 33.86
N SER A 408 -7.42 17.54 35.13
CA SER A 408 -7.60 18.55 36.20
C SER A 408 -6.30 18.95 36.91
N MET A 409 -5.15 18.40 36.55
CA MET A 409 -3.90 18.68 37.27
C MET A 409 -2.82 19.26 36.34
N GLN A 410 -2.09 20.25 36.82
CA GLN A 410 -0.90 20.75 36.12
C GLN A 410 0.20 19.68 36.09
N MET A 411 0.92 19.56 34.98
CA MET A 411 2.02 18.63 34.81
C MET A 411 3.14 18.95 35.81
N LEU A 412 3.70 17.91 36.44
CA LEU A 412 4.87 18.08 37.27
C LEU A 412 6.08 18.50 36.40
N PRO A 413 7.01 19.33 36.93
CA PRO A 413 8.21 19.74 36.18
C PRO A 413 9.03 18.58 35.62
N ARG A 414 9.01 17.43 36.30
CA ARG A 414 9.64 16.19 35.84
C ARG A 414 8.97 15.67 34.56
N ASP A 415 7.63 15.62 34.55
CA ASP A 415 6.85 15.08 33.41
C ASP A 415 6.96 16.01 32.20
N VAL A 416 7.07 17.32 32.41
CA VAL A 416 7.34 18.31 31.37
C VAL A 416 8.71 18.06 30.74
N ARG A 417 9.77 17.84 31.55
CA ARG A 417 11.11 17.52 31.04
C ARG A 417 11.12 16.19 30.28
N GLU A 418 10.46 15.15 30.80
CA GLU A 418 10.37 13.86 30.15
C GLU A 418 9.62 13.97 28.81
N THR A 419 8.51 14.69 28.78
CA THR A 419 7.79 14.99 27.53
C THR A 419 8.69 15.68 26.51
N SER A 420 9.44 16.70 26.93
CA SER A 420 10.38 17.41 26.04
C SER A 420 11.50 16.47 25.53
N ASN A 421 12.06 15.65 26.39
CA ASN A 421 13.12 14.71 26.03
C ASN A 421 12.63 13.68 25.00
N ILE A 422 11.41 13.11 25.18
CA ILE A 422 10.82 12.16 24.24
C ILE A 422 10.52 12.86 22.90
N ALA A 423 9.95 14.09 22.95
CA ALA A 423 9.66 14.86 21.74
C ALA A 423 10.93 15.12 20.90
N ASN A 424 12.04 15.47 21.56
CA ASN A 424 13.31 15.75 20.89
C ASN A 424 13.89 14.55 20.11
N VAL A 425 13.62 13.32 20.53
CA VAL A 425 14.10 12.13 19.82
C VAL A 425 13.03 11.55 18.89
N ARG A 426 11.74 11.79 19.17
CA ARG A 426 10.66 11.42 18.26
C ARG A 426 10.65 12.21 16.95
N ILE A 427 11.24 13.40 16.93
CA ILE A 427 11.34 14.20 15.70
C ILE A 427 11.95 13.42 14.53
N TYR A 428 12.79 12.41 14.79
CA TYR A 428 13.41 11.61 13.74
C TYR A 428 12.41 10.72 12.99
N VAL A 429 11.35 10.20 13.63
CA VAL A 429 10.31 9.47 12.88
C VAL A 429 9.48 10.41 12.03
N GLU A 430 9.20 11.62 12.51
CA GLU A 430 8.51 12.64 11.73
C GLU A 430 9.35 13.10 10.53
N GLN A 431 10.68 13.24 10.73
CA GLN A 431 11.61 13.53 9.64
C GLN A 431 11.71 12.39 8.62
N ALA A 432 11.70 11.13 9.06
CA ALA A 432 11.66 9.97 8.17
C ALA A 432 10.38 9.95 7.34
N ILE A 433 9.22 10.22 7.94
CA ILE A 433 7.95 10.38 7.24
C ILE A 433 8.00 11.59 6.30
N GLY A 434 8.64 12.69 6.72
CA GLY A 434 8.91 13.85 5.86
C GLY A 434 9.72 13.47 4.61
N ARG A 435 10.76 12.63 4.75
CA ARG A 435 11.52 12.09 3.62
C ARG A 435 10.67 11.23 2.68
N LEU A 436 9.76 10.39 3.23
CA LEU A 436 8.81 9.63 2.41
C LEU A 436 7.89 10.56 1.61
N LYS A 437 7.37 11.61 2.23
CA LYS A 437 6.49 12.59 1.58
C LYS A 437 7.20 13.52 0.59
N VAL A 438 8.52 13.45 0.48
CA VAL A 438 9.28 14.06 -0.62
C VAL A 438 8.97 13.37 -1.95
N PHE A 439 8.59 12.08 -1.93
CA PHE A 439 7.99 11.41 -3.07
C PHE A 439 6.55 11.91 -3.23
N LEU A 440 6.31 12.75 -4.22
CA LEU A 440 5.02 13.43 -4.41
C LEU A 440 3.86 12.45 -4.65
N ILE A 441 4.14 11.24 -5.12
CA ILE A 441 3.13 10.18 -5.25
C ILE A 441 2.51 9.79 -3.89
N LEU A 442 3.24 9.99 -2.77
CA LEU A 442 2.76 9.76 -1.41
C LEU A 442 2.24 11.02 -0.72
N LYS A 443 2.60 12.19 -1.24
CA LYS A 443 2.16 13.48 -0.70
C LYS A 443 0.85 13.94 -1.32
N ASN A 444 0.68 13.71 -2.61
CA ASN A 444 -0.51 14.05 -3.37
C ASN A 444 -1.59 12.97 -3.21
N GLU A 445 -2.77 13.21 -3.76
CA GLU A 445 -3.82 12.20 -3.82
C GLU A 445 -3.42 11.06 -4.77
N LEU A 446 -3.37 9.84 -4.23
CA LEU A 446 -3.08 8.65 -5.03
C LEU A 446 -4.31 8.28 -5.87
N PRO A 447 -4.18 8.14 -7.20
CA PRO A 447 -5.27 7.66 -8.04
C PRO A 447 -5.80 6.30 -7.55
N ILE A 448 -7.13 6.15 -7.54
CA ILE A 448 -7.79 4.90 -7.11
C ILE A 448 -7.29 3.70 -7.93
N THR A 449 -6.94 3.90 -9.19
CA THR A 449 -6.37 2.88 -10.06
C THR A 449 -5.01 2.35 -9.60
N LEU A 450 -4.26 3.14 -8.83
CA LEU A 450 -2.96 2.77 -8.24
C LEU A 450 -3.08 2.22 -6.82
N LEU A 451 -4.24 2.31 -6.19
CA LEU A 451 -4.43 1.83 -4.83
C LEU A 451 -4.08 0.33 -4.64
N PRO A 452 -4.33 -0.59 -5.61
CA PRO A 452 -3.86 -1.97 -5.53
C PRO A 452 -2.34 -2.13 -5.48
N LEU A 453 -1.60 -1.10 -5.87
CA LEU A 453 -0.14 -1.06 -5.87
C LEU A 453 0.42 -0.27 -4.67
N ALA A 454 -0.42 0.24 -3.77
CA ALA A 454 -0.02 1.13 -2.69
C ALA A 454 1.05 0.50 -1.77
N ASP A 455 0.89 -0.78 -1.41
CA ASP A 455 1.89 -1.49 -0.58
C ASP A 455 3.27 -1.54 -1.26
N ASP A 456 3.29 -1.78 -2.56
CA ASP A 456 4.53 -1.85 -3.34
C ASP A 456 5.16 -0.46 -3.48
N ILE A 457 4.36 0.57 -3.76
CA ILE A 457 4.81 1.97 -3.85
C ILE A 457 5.43 2.41 -2.53
N ILE A 458 4.75 2.19 -1.41
CA ILE A 458 5.25 2.54 -0.07
C ILE A 458 6.57 1.84 0.20
N ARG A 459 6.64 0.52 -0.04
CA ARG A 459 7.85 -0.27 0.20
C ARG A 459 9.03 0.23 -0.63
N VAL A 460 8.81 0.54 -1.90
CA VAL A 460 9.84 1.12 -2.77
C VAL A 460 10.31 2.47 -2.24
N CYS A 461 9.40 3.39 -1.90
CA CYS A 461 9.75 4.70 -1.37
C CYS A 461 10.52 4.59 -0.05
N CYS A 462 10.14 3.67 0.85
CA CYS A 462 10.86 3.40 2.10
C CYS A 462 12.29 2.90 1.83
N ALA A 463 12.44 1.97 0.91
CA ALA A 463 13.75 1.44 0.51
C ALA A 463 14.64 2.53 -0.08
N LEU A 464 14.09 3.38 -0.96
CA LEU A 464 14.83 4.52 -1.54
C LEU A 464 15.22 5.56 -0.49
N CYS A 465 14.37 5.81 0.52
CA CYS A 465 14.70 6.69 1.64
C CYS A 465 15.90 6.16 2.46
N ASN A 466 16.05 4.85 2.57
CA ASN A 466 17.18 4.25 3.30
C ASN A 466 18.53 4.37 2.56
N LEU A 467 18.54 4.79 1.29
CA LEU A 467 19.75 5.16 0.54
C LEU A 467 20.24 6.59 0.85
N LEU A 468 19.45 7.38 1.57
CA LEU A 468 19.83 8.71 2.02
C LEU A 468 20.70 8.65 3.28
N PRO A 469 21.50 9.69 3.56
CA PRO A 469 22.27 9.77 4.80
C PRO A 469 21.40 9.58 6.06
N PRO A 470 21.95 9.02 7.16
CA PRO A 470 21.20 8.86 8.40
C PRO A 470 20.63 10.21 8.90
N LEU A 471 19.52 10.16 9.62
CA LEU A 471 18.88 11.35 10.18
C LEU A 471 19.59 11.83 11.44
N CYS A 472 20.15 10.90 12.20
CA CYS A 472 20.86 11.16 13.43
C CYS A 472 22.16 10.36 13.45
N VAL A 473 23.26 11.01 13.82
CA VAL A 473 24.61 10.43 13.90
C VAL A 473 25.09 10.36 15.35
#